data_8225658704813f7a3dd718cad01eec10
#
_entry.id   8225658704813f7a3dd718cad01eec10
#
_cell.length_a   1.000
_cell.length_b   1.000
_cell.length_c   1.000
_cell.angle_alpha   90.00
_cell.angle_beta   90.00
_cell.angle_gamma   90.00
#
_symmetry.space_group_name_H-M   'P 1'
#
loop_
_entity.id
_entity.type
_entity.pdbx_description
1 polymer ?
#
loop_
_entity_poly.entity_id
_entity_poly.type
_entity_poly.pdbx_seq_one_letter_code
_entity_poly.pdbx_strand_id
1 'polypeptide(L)'
;MNNDPRITPAGDGDDRSCQDIDPGSADLTHLRSSVRSIAGLPAAQRIRHIRTERWIGYPRARSVIVHLETLLVWPDRQRMPNLLLIGPTNNGKSMIIEKFRRAHPAVSLPDREHIPVLCMQMPPDPAPTRFYLAMLAALGTPTRPRSRVHELEQQAVTLLRATGVRMLIIDELHNVLAGRDNVRREFLNLLRFLGNELRIPLVGVGTREAYLAIRS
;
A
#
# COMPACT_ATOMS: atom_id res chain seq x y z
N MET A 1 -31.57 -50.90 -4.69
CA MET A 1 -32.23 -50.39 -5.92
C MET A 1 -32.21 -48.93 -5.87
N ASN A 2 -31.21 -48.30 -6.47
CA ASN A 2 -31.24 -46.90 -6.91
C ASN A 2 -30.11 -46.72 -7.92
N ASN A 3 -30.50 -46.50 -9.16
CA ASN A 3 -29.67 -46.27 -10.33
C ASN A 3 -29.04 -44.88 -10.27
N ASP A 4 -27.72 -44.83 -10.32
CA ASP A 4 -26.95 -43.62 -10.56
C ASP A 4 -26.70 -43.49 -12.09
N PRO A 5 -27.13 -42.40 -12.75
CA PRO A 5 -26.85 -42.21 -14.18
C PRO A 5 -25.41 -41.71 -14.36
N ARG A 6 -24.62 -42.49 -15.02
CA ARG A 6 -23.25 -42.21 -15.48
C ARG A 6 -23.21 -40.97 -16.37
N ILE A 7 -22.41 -40.01 -15.97
CA ILE A 7 -22.00 -38.90 -16.80
C ILE A 7 -21.01 -39.45 -17.83
N THR A 8 -21.43 -39.53 -19.08
CA THR A 8 -20.57 -39.78 -20.25
C THR A 8 -19.72 -38.53 -20.49
N PRO A 9 -18.41 -38.65 -20.74
CA PRO A 9 -17.62 -37.52 -21.20
C PRO A 9 -18.02 -37.19 -22.65
N ALA A 10 -18.43 -35.95 -22.87
CA ALA A 10 -18.66 -35.39 -24.20
C ALA A 10 -17.32 -35.33 -24.96
N GLY A 11 -17.39 -35.76 -26.21
CA GLY A 11 -16.27 -35.98 -27.08
C GLY A 11 -15.45 -34.74 -27.43
N ASP A 12 -14.26 -35.04 -27.84
CA ASP A 12 -13.31 -34.27 -28.62
C ASP A 12 -13.97 -33.43 -29.70
N GLY A 13 -13.55 -32.21 -29.83
CA GLY A 13 -13.80 -31.43 -31.02
C GLY A 13 -13.82 -29.95 -30.78
N ASP A 14 -12.72 -29.32 -30.49
CA ASP A 14 -12.30 -28.08 -31.13
C ASP A 14 -10.83 -27.78 -30.78
N ASP A 15 -9.95 -28.50 -31.39
CA ASP A 15 -8.55 -28.12 -31.57
C ASP A 15 -8.52 -26.93 -32.55
N ARG A 16 -8.97 -25.78 -32.10
CA ARG A 16 -8.59 -24.52 -32.72
C ARG A 16 -7.13 -24.30 -32.39
N SER A 17 -6.28 -24.87 -33.22
CA SER A 17 -4.89 -24.49 -33.37
C SER A 17 -4.81 -22.98 -33.26
N CYS A 18 -4.25 -22.47 -32.13
CA CYS A 18 -3.75 -21.12 -32.06
C CYS A 18 -2.76 -20.99 -33.21
N GLN A 19 -3.23 -20.54 -34.38
CA GLN A 19 -2.35 -20.15 -35.48
C GLN A 19 -1.42 -19.12 -34.89
N ASP A 20 -0.14 -19.43 -34.79
CA ASP A 20 0.93 -18.49 -34.49
C ASP A 20 0.83 -17.39 -35.56
N ILE A 21 0.21 -16.30 -35.18
CA ILE A 21 0.16 -15.09 -36.00
C ILE A 21 1.62 -14.65 -36.12
N ASP A 22 2.18 -14.73 -37.31
CA ASP A 22 3.51 -14.23 -37.62
C ASP A 22 3.59 -12.77 -37.18
N PRO A 23 4.41 -12.42 -36.18
CA PRO A 23 4.48 -11.06 -35.64
C PRO A 23 5.06 -10.04 -36.65
N GLY A 24 5.55 -10.51 -37.80
CA GLY A 24 6.16 -9.65 -38.82
C GLY A 24 5.16 -8.86 -39.68
N SER A 25 3.88 -9.23 -39.72
CA SER A 25 2.87 -8.60 -40.61
C SER A 25 1.79 -7.80 -39.83
N ALA A 26 1.75 -7.84 -38.53
CA ALA A 26 0.71 -7.16 -37.75
C ALA A 26 0.95 -5.64 -37.68
N ASP A 27 -0.05 -4.85 -38.06
CA ASP A 27 -0.01 -3.39 -37.79
C ASP A 27 -0.09 -3.13 -36.27
N LEU A 28 1.05 -2.75 -35.69
CA LEU A 28 1.21 -2.45 -34.29
C LEU A 28 1.14 -0.93 -34.00
N THR A 29 0.70 -0.12 -34.97
CA THR A 29 0.67 1.35 -34.84
C THR A 29 -0.27 1.82 -33.72
N HIS A 30 -1.32 1.08 -33.42
CA HIS A 30 -2.25 1.31 -32.32
C HIS A 30 -1.61 1.10 -30.93
N LEU A 31 -0.48 0.41 -30.86
CA LEU A 31 0.22 0.17 -29.60
C LEU A 31 1.23 1.30 -29.32
N ARG A 32 1.40 1.62 -28.03
CA ARG A 32 2.48 2.52 -27.59
C ARG A 32 3.83 1.95 -28.02
N SER A 33 4.76 2.81 -28.43
CA SER A 33 6.11 2.42 -28.88
C SER A 33 6.83 1.48 -27.91
N SER A 34 6.71 1.73 -26.60
CA SER A 34 7.31 0.91 -25.54
C SER A 34 6.74 -0.51 -25.42
N VAL A 35 5.60 -0.82 -26.07
CA VAL A 35 4.94 -2.13 -25.99
C VAL A 35 5.04 -2.91 -27.31
N ARG A 36 5.40 -2.26 -28.41
CA ARG A 36 5.49 -2.89 -29.74
C ARG A 36 6.50 -4.03 -29.76
N SER A 37 7.66 -3.86 -29.15
CA SER A 37 8.69 -4.90 -29.02
C SER A 37 8.18 -6.11 -28.25
N ILE A 38 7.28 -5.92 -27.29
CA ILE A 38 6.71 -6.99 -26.48
C ILE A 38 5.64 -7.74 -27.24
N ALA A 39 4.90 -7.06 -28.10
CA ALA A 39 3.86 -7.67 -28.94
C ALA A 39 4.45 -8.73 -29.90
N GLY A 40 5.71 -8.55 -30.31
CA GLY A 40 6.44 -9.52 -31.14
C GLY A 40 7.06 -10.70 -30.40
N LEU A 41 6.95 -10.76 -29.06
CA LEU A 41 7.52 -11.87 -28.28
C LEU A 41 6.64 -13.12 -28.35
N PRO A 42 7.21 -14.34 -28.11
CA PRO A 42 6.46 -15.57 -27.97
C PRO A 42 5.34 -15.47 -26.93
N ALA A 43 4.24 -16.21 -27.13
CA ALA A 43 3.03 -16.13 -26.31
C ALA A 43 3.30 -16.23 -24.80
N ALA A 44 4.17 -17.16 -24.37
CA ALA A 44 4.54 -17.34 -22.97
C ALA A 44 5.19 -16.07 -22.36
N GLN A 45 6.03 -15.37 -23.12
CA GLN A 45 6.67 -14.15 -22.69
C GLN A 45 5.68 -12.98 -22.65
N ARG A 46 4.78 -12.87 -23.62
CA ARG A 46 3.68 -11.90 -23.62
C ARG A 46 2.77 -12.08 -22.41
N ILE A 47 2.38 -13.31 -22.10
CA ILE A 47 1.55 -13.64 -20.93
C ILE A 47 2.28 -13.25 -19.64
N ARG A 48 3.56 -13.60 -19.51
CA ARG A 48 4.37 -13.18 -18.35
C ARG A 48 4.37 -11.67 -18.21
N HIS A 49 4.57 -10.95 -19.30
CA HIS A 49 4.58 -9.50 -19.33
C HIS A 49 3.21 -8.91 -18.94
N ILE A 50 2.09 -9.48 -19.40
CA ILE A 50 0.73 -9.03 -19.03
C ILE A 50 0.46 -9.25 -17.54
N ARG A 51 0.98 -10.32 -16.93
CA ARG A 51 0.82 -10.63 -15.51
C ARG A 51 1.72 -9.81 -14.59
N THR A 52 2.70 -9.08 -15.12
CA THR A 52 3.56 -8.21 -14.32
C THR A 52 2.79 -6.98 -13.86
N GLU A 53 2.90 -6.64 -12.59
CA GLU A 53 2.32 -5.41 -12.04
C GLU A 53 2.85 -4.18 -12.77
N ARG A 54 1.94 -3.30 -13.18
CA ARG A 54 2.28 -2.06 -13.87
C ARG A 54 1.55 -0.88 -13.29
N TRP A 55 2.27 0.21 -13.19
CA TRP A 55 1.68 1.49 -12.87
C TRP A 55 0.92 2.04 -14.08
N ILE A 56 -0.38 2.29 -13.90
CA ILE A 56 -1.21 3.01 -14.86
C ILE A 56 -1.48 4.39 -14.30
N GLY A 57 -0.80 5.40 -14.87
CA GLY A 57 -0.96 6.78 -14.44
C GLY A 57 -2.24 7.41 -15.01
N TYR A 58 -3.29 7.47 -14.22
CA TYR A 58 -4.51 8.23 -14.53
C TYR A 58 -4.54 9.58 -13.77
N PRO A 59 -5.31 10.57 -14.23
CA PRO A 59 -5.25 11.94 -13.68
C PRO A 59 -5.41 11.99 -12.16
N ARG A 60 -6.39 11.27 -11.61
CA ARG A 60 -6.64 11.25 -10.16
C ARG A 60 -5.48 10.66 -9.36
N ALA A 61 -4.86 9.58 -9.84
CA ALA A 61 -3.68 9.00 -9.20
C ALA A 61 -2.49 9.96 -9.20
N ARG A 62 -2.28 10.69 -10.31
CA ARG A 62 -1.25 11.72 -10.39
C ARG A 62 -1.51 12.86 -9.42
N SER A 63 -2.76 13.33 -9.31
CA SER A 63 -3.14 14.35 -8.33
C SER A 63 -2.85 13.91 -6.90
N VAL A 64 -3.13 12.66 -6.53
CA VAL A 64 -2.81 12.13 -5.20
C VAL A 64 -1.30 12.14 -4.96
N ILE A 65 -0.48 11.70 -5.94
CA ILE A 65 0.99 11.74 -5.82
C ILE A 65 1.47 13.16 -5.60
N VAL A 66 0.98 14.14 -6.36
CA VAL A 66 1.34 15.55 -6.18
C VAL A 66 1.01 16.05 -4.78
N HIS A 67 -0.13 15.66 -4.21
CA HIS A 67 -0.47 16.01 -2.83
C HIS A 67 0.49 15.35 -1.82
N LEU A 68 0.86 14.10 -2.02
CA LEU A 68 1.83 13.40 -1.17
C LEU A 68 3.21 14.06 -1.24
N GLU A 69 3.68 14.43 -2.44
CA GLU A 69 4.94 15.18 -2.63
C GLU A 69 4.90 16.52 -1.88
N THR A 70 3.79 17.25 -2.01
CA THR A 70 3.61 18.53 -1.30
C THR A 70 3.67 18.34 0.21
N LEU A 71 3.04 17.29 0.74
CA LEU A 71 3.07 16.99 2.18
C LEU A 71 4.46 16.57 2.67
N LEU A 72 5.20 15.79 1.86
CA LEU A 72 6.53 15.31 2.22
C LEU A 72 7.54 16.46 2.41
N VAL A 73 7.43 17.50 1.59
CA VAL A 73 8.30 18.68 1.65
C VAL A 73 7.70 19.82 2.48
N TRP A 74 6.56 19.58 3.16
CA TRP A 74 5.91 20.61 3.96
C TRP A 74 6.85 21.12 5.05
N PRO A 75 6.94 22.45 5.24
CA PRO A 75 7.78 23.03 6.28
C PRO A 75 7.29 22.59 7.69
N ASP A 76 8.26 22.41 8.59
CA ASP A 76 7.97 22.01 9.98
C ASP A 76 7.02 23.01 10.65
N ARG A 77 5.97 22.47 11.26
CA ARG A 77 4.96 23.23 12.02
C ARG A 77 4.54 22.44 13.26
N GLN A 78 4.04 23.15 14.24
CA GLN A 78 3.51 22.53 15.45
C GLN A 78 2.37 21.52 15.15
N ARG A 79 1.55 21.80 14.14
CA ARG A 79 0.51 20.90 13.63
C ARG A 79 0.69 20.72 12.15
N MET A 80 1.13 19.53 11.78
CA MET A 80 1.30 19.17 10.37
C MET A 80 -0.05 18.86 9.71
N PRO A 81 -0.22 19.19 8.43
CA PRO A 81 -1.40 18.78 7.68
C PRO A 81 -1.39 17.26 7.49
N ASN A 82 -2.55 16.65 7.69
CA ASN A 82 -2.76 15.22 7.47
C ASN A 82 -3.61 15.00 6.23
N LEU A 83 -3.50 13.82 5.63
CA LEU A 83 -4.27 13.44 4.44
C LEU A 83 -5.02 12.13 4.70
N LEU A 84 -6.27 12.07 4.24
CA LEU A 84 -7.04 10.84 4.22
C LEU A 84 -7.39 10.48 2.77
N LEU A 85 -6.78 9.40 2.26
CA LEU A 85 -7.03 8.86 0.93
C LEU A 85 -8.11 7.77 0.99
N ILE A 86 -9.27 8.09 0.44
CA ILE A 86 -10.45 7.21 0.49
C ILE A 86 -10.82 6.71 -0.90
N GLY A 87 -11.20 5.47 -0.98
CA GLY A 87 -11.76 4.87 -2.19
C GLY A 87 -12.26 3.45 -1.94
N PRO A 88 -13.09 2.90 -2.84
CA PRO A 88 -13.54 1.52 -2.76
C PRO A 88 -12.37 0.53 -2.68
N THR A 89 -12.63 -0.67 -2.20
CA THR A 89 -11.66 -1.78 -2.25
C THR A 89 -11.25 -2.04 -3.70
N ASN A 90 -10.02 -2.47 -3.92
CA ASN A 90 -9.45 -2.74 -5.26
C ASN A 90 -9.42 -1.53 -6.23
N ASN A 91 -9.48 -0.31 -5.72
CA ASN A 91 -9.42 0.92 -6.53
C ASN A 91 -7.99 1.49 -6.67
N GLY A 92 -6.96 0.68 -6.50
CA GLY A 92 -5.56 1.04 -6.74
C GLY A 92 -4.93 1.98 -5.71
N LYS A 93 -5.54 2.21 -4.53
CA LYS A 93 -4.96 3.07 -3.47
C LYS A 93 -3.56 2.62 -3.06
N SER A 94 -3.42 1.34 -2.72
CA SER A 94 -2.13 0.76 -2.31
C SER A 94 -1.08 0.82 -3.42
N MET A 95 -1.51 0.73 -4.71
CA MET A 95 -0.62 0.93 -5.86
C MET A 95 -0.10 2.37 -5.96
N ILE A 96 -0.94 3.37 -5.63
CA ILE A 96 -0.52 4.77 -5.59
C ILE A 96 0.52 4.97 -4.48
N ILE A 97 0.26 4.44 -3.30
CA ILE A 97 1.18 4.52 -2.16
C ILE A 97 2.50 3.81 -2.47
N GLU A 98 2.44 2.62 -3.04
CA GLU A 98 3.65 1.87 -3.41
C GLU A 98 4.46 2.61 -4.50
N LYS A 99 3.80 3.22 -5.48
CA LYS A 99 4.47 4.07 -6.46
C LYS A 99 5.18 5.25 -5.81
N PHE A 100 4.53 5.91 -4.86
CA PHE A 100 5.10 7.02 -4.12
C PHE A 100 6.27 6.55 -3.24
N ARG A 101 6.12 5.46 -2.48
CA ARG A 101 7.17 4.88 -1.65
C ARG A 101 8.43 4.52 -2.46
N ARG A 102 8.25 3.93 -3.65
CA ARG A 102 9.37 3.60 -4.56
C ARG A 102 10.10 4.83 -5.11
N ALA A 103 9.44 5.98 -5.17
CA ALA A 103 10.09 7.24 -5.53
C ALA A 103 10.93 7.82 -4.38
N HIS A 104 10.65 7.41 -3.13
CA HIS A 104 11.36 7.83 -1.91
C HIS A 104 11.90 6.61 -1.15
N PRO A 105 12.86 5.86 -1.72
CA PRO A 105 13.37 4.65 -1.11
C PRO A 105 14.15 4.95 0.17
N ALA A 106 14.19 3.95 1.06
CA ALA A 106 15.14 3.96 2.15
C ALA A 106 16.56 3.93 1.62
N VAL A 107 17.46 4.65 2.27
CA VAL A 107 18.90 4.75 1.89
C VAL A 107 19.74 4.42 3.10
N SER A 108 20.65 3.46 2.96
CA SER A 108 21.65 3.16 3.99
C SER A 108 22.76 4.20 3.95
N LEU A 109 22.87 4.96 5.03
CA LEU A 109 23.98 5.88 5.28
C LEU A 109 25.05 5.18 6.12
N PRO A 110 26.29 5.72 6.22
CA PRO A 110 27.37 5.09 6.98
C PRO A 110 27.07 4.92 8.48
N ASP A 111 26.22 5.79 9.04
CA ASP A 111 25.89 5.86 10.46
C ASP A 111 24.46 5.43 10.79
N ARG A 112 23.59 5.37 9.79
CA ARG A 112 22.16 5.08 10.00
C ARG A 112 21.45 4.69 8.72
N GLU A 113 20.27 4.14 8.86
CA GLU A 113 19.30 4.03 7.77
C GLU A 113 18.44 5.30 7.70
N HIS A 114 18.22 5.84 6.50
CA HIS A 114 17.36 6.99 6.26
C HIS A 114 16.09 6.54 5.54
N ILE A 115 14.94 6.69 6.18
CA ILE A 115 13.63 6.25 5.69
C ILE A 115 12.70 7.46 5.58
N PRO A 116 12.68 8.20 4.47
CA PRO A 116 11.87 9.43 4.36
C PRO A 116 10.37 9.15 4.47
N VAL A 117 9.90 8.02 3.97
CA VAL A 117 8.48 7.63 3.96
C VAL A 117 8.34 6.24 4.57
N LEU A 118 7.73 6.17 5.75
CA LEU A 118 7.37 4.90 6.37
C LEU A 118 5.95 4.52 5.99
N CYS A 119 5.78 3.34 5.38
CA CYS A 119 4.48 2.76 5.05
C CYS A 119 4.23 1.54 5.92
N MET A 120 3.05 1.46 6.52
CA MET A 120 2.61 0.30 7.28
C MET A 120 1.13 0.02 7.07
N GLN A 121 0.70 -1.20 7.32
CA GLN A 121 -0.72 -1.55 7.38
C GLN A 121 -1.23 -1.41 8.80
N MET A 122 -2.45 -0.89 8.93
CA MET A 122 -3.17 -0.89 10.20
C MET A 122 -3.47 -2.34 10.59
N PRO A 123 -3.08 -2.80 11.80
CA PRO A 123 -3.48 -4.11 12.29
C PRO A 123 -5.00 -4.30 12.29
N PRO A 124 -5.50 -5.54 12.16
CA PRO A 124 -6.94 -5.81 12.19
C PRO A 124 -7.63 -5.41 13.50
N ASP A 125 -6.86 -5.32 14.58
CA ASP A 125 -7.29 -4.88 15.90
C ASP A 125 -6.56 -3.59 16.25
N PRO A 126 -7.28 -2.49 16.59
CA PRO A 126 -6.69 -1.17 16.86
C PRO A 126 -6.03 -1.07 18.25
N ALA A 127 -5.48 -2.16 18.77
CA ALA A 127 -4.74 -2.14 20.03
C ALA A 127 -3.41 -1.38 19.88
N PRO A 128 -3.10 -0.41 20.77
CA PRO A 128 -1.85 0.34 20.74
C PRO A 128 -0.59 -0.54 20.66
N THR A 129 -0.56 -1.64 21.41
CA THR A 129 0.55 -2.60 21.38
C THR A 129 0.77 -3.17 19.98
N ARG A 130 -0.29 -3.62 19.30
CA ARG A 130 -0.21 -4.17 17.95
C ARG A 130 0.23 -3.14 16.93
N PHE A 131 -0.25 -1.90 17.10
CA PHE A 131 0.12 -0.80 16.24
C PHE A 131 1.62 -0.48 16.31
N TYR A 132 2.16 -0.33 17.53
CA TYR A 132 3.60 -0.07 17.70
C TYR A 132 4.46 -1.26 17.25
N LEU A 133 4.03 -2.48 17.49
CA LEU A 133 4.73 -3.67 16.97
C LEU A 133 4.77 -3.69 15.44
N ALA A 134 3.67 -3.38 14.78
CA ALA A 134 3.63 -3.29 13.31
C ALA A 134 4.53 -2.16 12.79
N MET A 135 4.56 -1.02 13.49
CA MET A 135 5.44 0.12 13.15
C MET A 135 6.92 -0.24 13.31
N LEU A 136 7.31 -0.86 14.41
CA LEU A 136 8.67 -1.32 14.64
C LEU A 136 9.10 -2.40 13.64
N ALA A 137 8.20 -3.31 13.29
CA ALA A 137 8.43 -4.28 12.22
C ALA A 137 8.64 -3.61 10.86
N ALA A 138 7.87 -2.55 10.53
CA ALA A 138 8.06 -1.77 9.31
C ALA A 138 9.40 -1.02 9.28
N LEU A 139 9.94 -0.68 10.44
CA LEU A 139 11.30 -0.12 10.61
C LEU A 139 12.40 -1.19 10.62
N GLY A 140 12.06 -2.47 10.41
CA GLY A 140 13.03 -3.57 10.42
C GLY A 140 13.61 -3.90 11.81
N THR A 141 12.97 -3.43 12.89
CA THR A 141 13.51 -3.55 14.25
C THR A 141 12.91 -4.76 14.98
N PRO A 142 13.74 -5.63 15.55
CA PRO A 142 13.24 -6.73 16.38
C PRO A 142 12.60 -6.18 17.66
N THR A 143 11.47 -6.75 18.04
CA THR A 143 10.76 -6.41 19.27
C THR A 143 10.95 -7.48 20.33
N ARG A 144 11.03 -7.08 21.59
CA ARG A 144 11.11 -8.04 22.72
C ARG A 144 9.72 -8.60 23.04
N PRO A 145 9.59 -9.89 23.27
CA PRO A 145 8.33 -10.45 23.77
C PRO A 145 7.93 -9.77 25.10
N ARG A 146 6.65 -9.42 25.25
CA ARG A 146 6.07 -8.82 26.45
C ARG A 146 6.52 -7.39 26.77
N SER A 147 6.99 -6.61 25.80
CA SER A 147 7.24 -5.17 26.00
C SER A 147 5.94 -4.43 26.38
N ARG A 148 6.05 -3.47 27.28
CA ARG A 148 4.91 -2.62 27.67
C ARG A 148 4.64 -1.57 26.58
N VAL A 149 3.39 -1.10 26.49
CA VAL A 149 2.97 -0.14 25.44
C VAL A 149 3.86 1.11 25.42
N HIS A 150 4.17 1.69 26.58
CA HIS A 150 4.99 2.89 26.66
C HIS A 150 6.44 2.67 26.21
N GLU A 151 6.99 1.46 26.43
CA GLU A 151 8.34 1.10 25.95
C GLU A 151 8.36 0.99 24.42
N LEU A 152 7.32 0.38 23.84
CA LEU A 152 7.15 0.30 22.39
C LEU A 152 6.95 1.68 21.75
N GLU A 153 6.17 2.55 22.39
CA GLU A 153 5.96 3.94 21.98
C GLU A 153 7.28 4.71 21.95
N GLN A 154 8.03 4.70 23.07
CA GLN A 154 9.32 5.38 23.16
C GLN A 154 10.31 4.85 22.13
N GLN A 155 10.37 3.53 21.96
CA GLN A 155 11.22 2.90 20.95
C GLN A 155 10.83 3.34 19.53
N ALA A 156 9.53 3.33 19.21
CA ALA A 156 9.03 3.74 17.91
C ALA A 156 9.36 5.22 17.62
N VAL A 157 9.05 6.13 18.55
CA VAL A 157 9.33 7.56 18.41
C VAL A 157 10.83 7.83 18.23
N THR A 158 11.67 7.16 19.02
CA THR A 158 13.12 7.29 18.93
C THR A 158 13.65 6.84 17.58
N LEU A 159 13.18 5.69 17.08
CA LEU A 159 13.62 5.14 15.79
C LEU A 159 13.10 5.96 14.61
N LEU A 160 11.85 6.43 14.64
CA LEU A 160 11.31 7.30 13.61
C LEU A 160 12.13 8.59 13.45
N ARG A 161 12.57 9.16 14.56
CA ARG A 161 13.47 10.34 14.57
C ARG A 161 14.86 9.97 14.06
N ALA A 162 15.43 8.89 14.55
CA ALA A 162 16.78 8.45 14.18
C ALA A 162 16.88 8.09 12.69
N THR A 163 15.86 7.47 12.12
CA THR A 163 15.80 7.12 10.69
C THR A 163 15.35 8.29 9.80
N GLY A 164 15.00 9.44 10.40
CA GLY A 164 14.62 10.64 9.66
C GLY A 164 13.31 10.52 8.89
N VAL A 165 12.33 9.79 9.44
CA VAL A 165 11.01 9.67 8.83
C VAL A 165 10.34 11.04 8.75
N ARG A 166 9.92 11.40 7.53
CA ARG A 166 9.25 12.68 7.23
C ARG A 166 7.75 12.52 6.96
N MET A 167 7.27 11.30 6.73
CA MET A 167 5.86 10.99 6.50
C MET A 167 5.56 9.58 6.96
N LEU A 168 4.44 9.39 7.68
CA LEU A 168 3.91 8.08 8.05
C LEU A 168 2.63 7.81 7.27
N ILE A 169 2.61 6.74 6.48
CA ILE A 169 1.45 6.27 5.72
C ILE A 169 0.91 5.02 6.38
N ILE A 170 -0.38 5.03 6.70
CA ILE A 170 -1.10 3.93 7.34
C ILE A 170 -2.18 3.45 6.38
N ASP A 171 -1.94 2.30 5.74
CA ASP A 171 -2.94 1.65 4.88
C ASP A 171 -3.94 0.83 5.72
N GLU A 172 -5.09 0.52 5.14
CA GLU A 172 -6.20 -0.20 5.79
C GLU A 172 -6.69 0.49 7.08
N LEU A 173 -6.68 1.82 7.12
CA LEU A 173 -7.05 2.61 8.31
C LEU A 173 -8.47 2.31 8.81
N HIS A 174 -9.37 1.79 7.96
CA HIS A 174 -10.70 1.39 8.38
C HIS A 174 -10.73 0.27 9.43
N ASN A 175 -9.63 -0.47 9.62
CA ASN A 175 -9.50 -1.45 10.72
C ASN A 175 -9.64 -0.83 12.11
N VAL A 176 -9.50 0.50 12.23
CA VAL A 176 -9.81 1.23 13.48
C VAL A 176 -11.24 1.02 13.93
N LEU A 177 -12.16 0.76 13.00
CA LEU A 177 -13.57 0.47 13.30
C LEU A 177 -13.82 -0.90 13.95
N ALA A 178 -12.88 -1.83 13.89
CA ALA A 178 -13.01 -3.14 14.54
C ALA A 178 -13.04 -3.04 16.08
N GLY A 179 -12.52 -1.93 16.63
CA GLY A 179 -12.57 -1.64 18.07
C GLY A 179 -13.89 -1.04 18.52
N ARG A 180 -14.20 -1.21 19.83
CA ARG A 180 -15.29 -0.49 20.49
C ARG A 180 -15.02 1.02 20.47
N ASP A 181 -16.04 1.86 20.67
CA ASP A 181 -15.94 3.31 20.57
C ASP A 181 -14.85 3.94 21.44
N ASN A 182 -14.65 3.45 22.66
CA ASN A 182 -13.57 3.91 23.54
C ASN A 182 -12.17 3.57 22.97
N VAL A 183 -11.99 2.34 22.48
CA VAL A 183 -10.72 1.89 21.88
C VAL A 183 -10.41 2.70 20.62
N ARG A 184 -11.44 2.97 19.81
CA ARG A 184 -11.31 3.82 18.62
C ARG A 184 -10.86 5.23 18.98
N ARG A 185 -11.47 5.86 20.01
CA ARG A 185 -11.07 7.20 20.48
C ARG A 185 -9.65 7.22 21.02
N GLU A 186 -9.27 6.23 21.82
CA GLU A 186 -7.91 6.08 22.32
C GLU A 186 -6.91 5.98 21.16
N PHE A 187 -7.21 5.18 20.15
CA PHE A 187 -6.36 5.03 18.99
C PHE A 187 -6.25 6.31 18.16
N LEU A 188 -7.35 7.03 17.92
CA LEU A 188 -7.31 8.32 17.23
C LEU A 188 -6.50 9.38 18.02
N ASN A 189 -6.56 9.36 19.35
CA ASN A 189 -5.73 10.20 20.21
C ASN A 189 -4.25 9.82 20.11
N LEU A 190 -3.94 8.50 20.03
CA LEU A 190 -2.58 8.02 19.79
C LEU A 190 -2.03 8.53 18.45
N LEU A 191 -2.79 8.46 17.36
CA LEU A 191 -2.37 9.00 16.07
C LEU A 191 -2.12 10.51 16.14
N ARG A 192 -3.01 11.24 16.82
CA ARG A 192 -2.85 12.69 17.04
C ARG A 192 -1.59 13.00 17.84
N PHE A 193 -1.33 12.23 18.90
CA PHE A 193 -0.12 12.35 19.71
C PHE A 193 1.13 12.12 18.83
N LEU A 194 1.19 11.04 18.08
CA LEU A 194 2.32 10.75 17.20
C LEU A 194 2.58 11.85 16.16
N GLY A 195 1.54 12.34 15.50
CA GLY A 195 1.67 13.42 14.51
C GLY A 195 2.21 14.72 15.13
N ASN A 196 1.78 15.06 16.35
CA ASN A 196 2.26 16.24 17.05
C ASN A 196 3.68 16.06 17.59
N GLU A 197 3.98 14.88 18.15
CA GLU A 197 5.28 14.56 18.76
C GLU A 197 6.40 14.50 17.71
N LEU A 198 6.10 13.89 16.57
CA LEU A 198 7.06 13.74 15.47
C LEU A 198 7.08 14.94 14.51
N ARG A 199 6.05 15.77 14.53
CA ARG A 199 5.83 16.88 13.58
C ARG A 199 5.91 16.44 12.11
N ILE A 200 5.32 15.30 11.82
CA ILE A 200 5.25 14.76 10.47
C ILE A 200 3.80 14.61 10.02
N PRO A 201 3.49 14.73 8.72
CA PRO A 201 2.17 14.43 8.20
C PRO A 201 1.87 12.95 8.35
N LEU A 202 0.63 12.67 8.77
CA LEU A 202 0.05 11.34 8.76
C LEU A 202 -0.86 11.19 7.55
N VAL A 203 -0.67 10.12 6.78
CA VAL A 203 -1.50 9.79 5.63
C VAL A 203 -2.26 8.51 5.93
N GLY A 204 -3.56 8.64 6.15
CA GLY A 204 -4.45 7.49 6.30
C GLY A 204 -4.98 7.04 4.94
N VAL A 205 -4.95 5.74 4.68
CA VAL A 205 -5.49 5.14 3.46
C VAL A 205 -6.54 4.12 3.82
N GLY A 206 -7.71 4.15 3.17
CA GLY A 206 -8.77 3.22 3.52
C GLY A 206 -10.01 3.33 2.64
N THR A 207 -11.06 2.69 3.11
CA THR A 207 -12.39 2.75 2.51
C THR A 207 -13.19 3.92 3.09
N ARG A 208 -14.43 4.09 2.63
CA ARG A 208 -15.32 5.15 3.14
C ARG A 208 -15.57 5.04 4.64
N GLU A 209 -15.53 3.85 5.18
CA GLU A 209 -15.67 3.57 6.62
C GLU A 209 -14.58 4.25 7.43
N ALA A 210 -13.34 4.34 6.92
CA ALA A 210 -12.26 5.06 7.59
C ALA A 210 -12.60 6.55 7.82
N TYR A 211 -13.27 7.19 6.86
CA TYR A 211 -13.75 8.57 7.03
C TYR A 211 -14.80 8.69 8.12
N LEU A 212 -15.74 7.76 8.17
CA LEU A 212 -16.78 7.74 9.21
C LEU A 212 -16.16 7.54 10.60
N ALA A 213 -15.12 6.68 10.70
CA ALA A 213 -14.42 6.43 11.95
C ALA A 213 -13.73 7.68 12.52
N ILE A 214 -13.16 8.51 11.64
CA ILE A 214 -12.42 9.71 12.06
C ILE A 214 -13.37 10.87 12.42
N ARG A 215 -14.55 10.92 11.78
CA ARG A 215 -15.51 12.01 11.96
C ARG A 215 -16.42 11.83 13.19
N SER A 216 -16.59 10.62 13.67
CA SER A 216 -17.40 10.28 14.85
C SER A 216 -16.64 10.54 16.16
#